data_369ae00fc25407474aaa16d6deb45468
#
_entry.id   369ae00fc25407474aaa16d6deb45468
#
_cell.length_a   1.000
_cell.length_b   1.000
_cell.length_c   1.000
_cell.angle_alpha   90.00
_cell.angle_beta   90.00
_cell.angle_gamma   90.00
#
_symmetry.space_group_name_H-M   'P 1'
#
loop_
_entity.id
_entity.type
_entity.pdbx_description
1 polymer ?
#
loop_
_entity_poly.entity_id
_entity_poly.type
_entity_poly.pdbx_seq_one_letter_code
_entity_poly.pdbx_strand_id
1 'polypeptide(L)'
;MATKNNPSPMPMGTAQGDPGEAGALPGPDASIRDSGSTAQLKMKPKKVRQIKALIIDLGSQYCKCGYAGEPRPTYFISSTVGKRSPEAAADAGDTRKETYVGHELLNMEAPLKLVNPLKHGIVVDWDCVQSIWEYIFHTAMKILPEEHAVLVSDPPLSPSSNREKYAELMFETFGIPAMHVTSQALLSIYSYGKTSGLVVESGHGVSHVVPISEGDLLPGLTSCVDFAGSDLTNYLMQLLNESGHKFTDDHLHIIEHIKKKCCYAALLPDQELSLGLNEVRVDYELPDGKVITISQERFRCAEMLFKPSLMGSHEPGLPALTATCLGRCQDTGFKEEMAANVLLCGGCTMLDGFPERFQKELSLLCPGDSPTVAASPERKTSVWTGGSILASLQAFQQLWVSKEEFEERGGAAIYSKC
;
A
#
# COMPACT_ATOMS: atom_id res chain seq x y z
N MET A 1 -23.07 -31.13 40.69
CA MET A 1 -22.08 -31.96 41.40
C MET A 1 -20.73 -31.51 40.84
N ALA A 2 -20.04 -30.62 41.50
CA ALA A 2 -18.97 -30.83 42.48
C ALA A 2 -17.76 -31.50 41.82
N THR A 3 -16.54 -30.99 41.79
CA THR A 3 -15.72 -30.18 42.70
C THR A 3 -14.44 -29.77 41.92
N LYS A 4 -14.05 -28.55 41.96
CA LYS A 4 -12.88 -27.88 42.60
C LYS A 4 -11.66 -28.77 42.87
N ASN A 5 -10.45 -28.35 42.39
CA ASN A 5 -9.33 -28.03 43.27
C ASN A 5 -8.15 -27.40 42.55
N ASN A 6 -7.80 -26.20 42.97
CA ASN A 6 -6.48 -25.57 42.90
C ASN A 6 -5.71 -25.97 44.18
N PRO A 7 -4.35 -26.04 44.21
CA PRO A 7 -3.67 -25.06 45.06
C PRO A 7 -2.30 -24.54 44.54
N SER A 8 -2.02 -23.31 44.79
CA SER A 8 -0.71 -22.69 45.13
C SER A 8 -0.42 -22.95 46.63
N PRO A 9 0.68 -22.52 47.31
CA PRO A 9 1.81 -21.69 46.96
C PRO A 9 3.17 -22.06 47.64
N MET A 10 4.26 -21.34 47.29
CA MET A 10 5.41 -20.85 48.09
C MET A 10 6.00 -21.66 49.27
N PRO A 11 7.30 -21.51 49.72
CA PRO A 11 7.90 -20.24 50.11
C PRO A 11 9.45 -20.02 49.88
N MET A 12 9.83 -18.79 50.18
CA MET A 12 11.13 -18.16 50.44
C MET A 12 12.17 -18.92 51.30
N GLY A 13 13.47 -18.56 51.09
CA GLY A 13 14.55 -18.82 52.01
C GLY A 13 15.68 -17.80 51.84
N THR A 14 15.84 -16.97 52.85
CA THR A 14 16.84 -15.92 53.10
C THR A 14 18.15 -16.47 53.68
N ALA A 15 19.28 -15.73 53.47
CA ALA A 15 20.32 -15.34 54.47
C ALA A 15 21.61 -14.96 53.74
N GLN A 16 22.06 -13.74 53.76
CA GLN A 16 22.93 -13.01 54.71
C GLN A 16 24.37 -13.59 54.87
N GLY A 17 25.38 -12.71 54.70
CA GLY A 17 26.71 -12.86 55.18
C GLY A 17 27.75 -11.95 54.53
N ASP A 18 27.96 -10.77 55.06
CA ASP A 18 29.16 -9.92 55.05
C ASP A 18 29.95 -10.25 56.34
N PRO A 19 31.16 -9.74 56.64
CA PRO A 19 32.13 -8.84 56.01
C PRO A 19 33.62 -9.24 56.24
N GLY A 20 34.57 -8.39 55.80
CA GLY A 20 35.96 -8.53 56.26
C GLY A 20 36.95 -7.59 55.56
N GLU A 21 37.23 -6.60 56.28
CA GLU A 21 38.19 -5.51 56.24
C GLU A 21 39.67 -5.87 56.02
N ALA A 22 40.40 -4.84 55.60
CA ALA A 22 41.64 -4.26 56.08
C ALA A 22 42.88 -4.40 55.21
N GLY A 23 43.51 -3.26 54.95
CA GLY A 23 44.93 -3.11 55.01
C GLY A 23 45.60 -2.05 54.14
N ALA A 24 46.00 -0.99 54.76
CA ALA A 24 46.52 0.30 54.36
C ALA A 24 47.98 0.32 53.88
N LEU A 25 48.29 1.21 52.88
CA LEU A 25 49.33 2.24 52.73
C LEU A 25 50.85 1.86 52.91
N PRO A 26 51.89 2.68 52.48
CA PRO A 26 51.94 3.91 51.67
C PRO A 26 53.01 3.98 50.56
N GLY A 27 53.12 5.11 49.85
CA GLY A 27 53.92 5.50 48.71
C GLY A 27 55.44 5.61 48.94
N PRO A 28 56.23 6.24 47.99
CA PRO A 28 56.30 7.69 47.89
C PRO A 28 56.58 8.26 46.48
N ASP A 29 56.28 9.54 46.41
CA ASP A 29 56.68 10.64 45.54
C ASP A 29 57.79 10.46 44.47
N ALA A 30 57.53 11.01 43.28
CA ALA A 30 58.50 11.85 42.54
C ALA A 30 57.77 12.64 41.43
N SER A 31 57.80 13.93 41.59
CA SER A 31 57.42 15.00 40.67
C SER A 31 58.19 14.99 39.36
N ILE A 32 57.49 15.13 38.21
CA ILE A 32 57.99 15.90 37.07
C ILE A 32 56.79 16.61 36.42
N ARG A 33 56.91 17.94 36.36
CA ARG A 33 56.03 18.84 35.61
C ARG A 33 56.30 18.68 34.13
N ASP A 34 55.32 18.53 33.31
CA ASP A 34 55.35 19.13 31.99
C ASP A 34 53.93 19.60 31.54
N SER A 35 53.93 20.81 31.06
CA SER A 35 52.80 21.59 30.64
C SER A 35 52.41 21.24 29.20
N GLY A 36 51.20 20.75 29.01
CA GLY A 36 50.63 20.56 27.67
C GLY A 36 49.10 20.53 27.75
N SER A 37 48.52 21.71 27.85
CA SER A 37 47.07 21.92 27.78
C SER A 37 46.56 21.61 26.39
N THR A 38 46.04 20.40 26.17
CA THR A 38 45.12 20.11 25.07
C THR A 38 43.74 19.85 25.67
N ALA A 39 42.96 20.91 25.72
CA ALA A 39 41.55 20.82 26.05
C ALA A 39 40.87 19.97 24.98
N GLN A 40 40.72 18.67 25.21
CA GLN A 40 39.77 17.85 24.47
C GLN A 40 38.38 18.32 24.85
N LEU A 41 37.83 19.16 23.97
CA LEU A 41 36.38 19.40 23.92
C LEU A 41 35.68 18.04 23.77
N LYS A 42 35.18 17.49 24.88
CA LYS A 42 34.21 16.41 24.86
C LYS A 42 32.97 16.96 24.21
N MET A 43 32.89 16.84 22.88
CA MET A 43 31.65 16.99 22.18
C MET A 43 30.69 15.97 22.77
N LYS A 44 29.69 16.47 23.52
CA LYS A 44 28.51 15.66 23.89
C LYS A 44 27.96 15.10 22.58
N PRO A 45 27.69 13.78 22.48
CA PRO A 45 27.06 13.25 21.28
C PRO A 45 25.75 14.06 21.11
N LYS A 46 25.63 14.78 19.99
CA LYS A 46 24.37 15.34 19.56
C LYS A 46 23.40 14.13 19.59
N LYS A 47 22.31 14.23 20.39
CA LYS A 47 21.21 13.27 20.25
C LYS A 47 20.88 13.24 18.78
N VAL A 48 21.19 12.14 18.10
CA VAL A 48 20.75 11.89 16.74
C VAL A 48 19.23 11.93 16.85
N ARG A 49 18.63 13.01 16.35
CA ARG A 49 17.18 13.13 16.23
C ARG A 49 16.79 11.92 15.40
N GLN A 50 16.05 11.00 15.97
CA GLN A 50 15.61 9.81 15.25
C GLN A 50 14.75 10.34 14.09
N ILE A 51 15.28 10.24 12.86
CA ILE A 51 14.60 10.72 11.67
C ILE A 51 13.33 9.88 11.53
N LYS A 52 12.15 10.50 11.67
CA LYS A 52 10.87 9.81 11.56
C LYS A 52 10.60 9.57 10.08
N ALA A 53 10.63 8.32 9.66
CA ALA A 53 10.42 7.97 8.26
C ALA A 53 8.96 8.20 7.84
N LEU A 54 8.78 8.66 6.60
CA LEU A 54 7.49 8.82 5.94
C LEU A 54 7.26 7.66 4.97
N ILE A 55 6.07 7.10 4.96
CA ILE A 55 5.66 6.08 4.00
C ILE A 55 4.73 6.71 2.97
N ILE A 56 5.05 6.54 1.70
CA ILE A 56 4.23 6.98 0.57
C ILE A 56 3.88 5.76 -0.28
N ASP A 57 2.61 5.38 -0.27
CA ASP A 57 2.05 4.34 -1.13
C ASP A 57 1.29 5.00 -2.27
N LEU A 58 1.94 5.10 -3.44
CA LEU A 58 1.41 5.76 -4.62
C LEU A 58 0.53 4.78 -5.42
N GLY A 59 -0.75 4.70 -5.08
CA GLY A 59 -1.73 3.91 -5.83
C GLY A 59 -2.43 4.70 -6.93
N SER A 60 -3.01 4.00 -7.92
CA SER A 60 -3.69 4.64 -9.07
C SER A 60 -4.91 5.48 -8.70
N GLN A 61 -5.55 5.26 -7.56
CA GLN A 61 -6.70 6.03 -7.10
C GLN A 61 -6.37 6.96 -5.94
N TYR A 62 -5.65 6.44 -4.96
CA TYR A 62 -5.26 7.16 -3.75
C TYR A 62 -3.78 6.97 -3.48
N CYS A 63 -3.09 8.07 -3.28
CA CYS A 63 -1.81 8.09 -2.62
C CYS A 63 -2.06 8.08 -1.10
N LYS A 64 -1.53 7.07 -0.41
CA LYS A 64 -1.64 6.92 1.04
C LYS A 64 -0.33 7.33 1.68
N CYS A 65 -0.36 8.22 2.66
CA CYS A 65 0.86 8.65 3.34
C CYS A 65 0.67 8.80 4.84
N GLY A 66 1.79 8.71 5.56
CA GLY A 66 1.85 8.82 7.01
C GLY A 66 3.19 8.34 7.55
N TYR A 67 3.38 8.42 8.85
CA TYR A 67 4.64 8.09 9.50
C TYR A 67 4.80 6.60 9.79
N ALA A 68 6.03 6.10 9.63
CA ALA A 68 6.39 4.76 10.07
C ALA A 68 6.10 4.55 11.57
N GLY A 69 5.66 3.33 11.93
CA GLY A 69 5.24 2.97 13.28
C GLY A 69 3.78 3.30 13.61
N GLU A 70 3.08 4.02 12.75
CA GLU A 70 1.64 4.24 12.90
C GLU A 70 0.86 3.02 12.35
N PRO A 71 -0.31 2.67 12.94
CA PRO A 71 -1.09 1.51 12.52
C PRO A 71 -1.86 1.72 11.23
N ARG A 72 -2.08 2.97 10.81
CA ARG A 72 -2.87 3.35 9.63
C ARG A 72 -2.29 4.57 8.93
N PRO A 73 -2.49 4.71 7.59
CA PRO A 73 -2.11 5.94 6.89
C PRO A 73 -2.83 7.16 7.50
N THR A 74 -2.10 8.25 7.64
CA THR A 74 -2.67 9.51 8.15
C THR A 74 -3.55 10.17 7.10
N TYR A 75 -3.16 10.08 5.81
CA TYR A 75 -3.87 10.70 4.70
C TYR A 75 -4.11 9.74 3.55
N PHE A 76 -5.28 9.91 2.92
CA PHE A 76 -5.67 9.34 1.65
C PHE A 76 -5.91 10.50 0.68
N ILE A 77 -5.00 10.70 -0.25
CA ILE A 77 -5.03 11.82 -1.19
C ILE A 77 -5.38 11.23 -2.56
N SER A 78 -6.37 11.82 -3.24
CA SER A 78 -6.67 11.42 -4.62
C SER A 78 -5.43 11.54 -5.49
N SER A 79 -5.13 10.51 -6.27
CA SER A 79 -4.06 10.54 -7.26
C SER A 79 -4.45 11.35 -8.51
N THR A 80 -5.68 11.86 -8.57
CA THR A 80 -6.13 12.74 -9.64
C THR A 80 -5.61 14.16 -9.41
N VAL A 81 -5.02 14.75 -10.45
CA VAL A 81 -4.52 16.13 -10.49
C VAL A 81 -5.40 16.94 -11.43
N GLY A 82 -5.85 18.11 -11.00
CA GLY A 82 -6.53 19.08 -11.86
C GLY A 82 -5.50 20.01 -12.50
N LYS A 83 -5.46 20.05 -13.83
CA LYS A 83 -4.63 21.01 -14.59
C LYS A 83 -5.52 22.12 -15.16
N ARG A 84 -5.10 23.37 -15.03
CA ARG A 84 -5.75 24.49 -15.70
C ARG A 84 -5.59 24.36 -17.23
N SER A 85 -6.64 24.74 -17.97
CA SER A 85 -6.54 24.89 -19.42
C SER A 85 -5.54 26.01 -19.76
N PRO A 86 -4.65 25.82 -20.76
CA PRO A 86 -3.75 26.88 -21.24
C PRO A 86 -4.48 28.15 -21.69
N GLU A 87 -5.71 28.03 -22.20
CA GLU A 87 -6.55 29.15 -22.61
C GLU A 87 -7.02 29.99 -21.42
N ALA A 88 -7.28 29.35 -20.27
CA ALA A 88 -7.64 30.03 -19.02
C ALA A 88 -6.42 30.64 -18.30
N ALA A 89 -5.20 30.24 -18.65
CA ALA A 89 -3.96 30.79 -18.12
C ALA A 89 -3.44 32.01 -18.93
N ALA A 90 -3.93 32.23 -20.15
CA ALA A 90 -3.50 33.28 -21.07
C ALA A 90 -4.00 34.69 -20.69
N ASP A 91 -4.88 34.82 -19.70
CA ASP A 91 -5.27 36.13 -19.18
C ASP A 91 -4.06 36.74 -18.44
N ALA A 92 -3.45 37.75 -19.08
CA ALA A 92 -2.18 38.33 -18.72
C ALA A 92 -2.14 38.75 -17.23
N GLY A 93 -1.24 38.18 -16.47
CA GLY A 93 -0.95 38.53 -15.09
C GLY A 93 -1.49 37.55 -14.02
N ASP A 94 -2.06 36.43 -14.40
CA ASP A 94 -2.56 35.45 -13.44
C ASP A 94 -1.43 34.55 -12.87
N THR A 95 -1.03 34.84 -11.63
CA THR A 95 -0.03 34.07 -10.86
C THR A 95 -0.65 32.85 -10.14
N ARG A 96 -1.89 32.47 -10.50
CA ARG A 96 -2.56 31.33 -9.86
C ARG A 96 -1.88 30.01 -10.20
N LYS A 97 -1.94 29.08 -9.26
CA LYS A 97 -1.40 27.72 -9.35
C LYS A 97 -1.91 27.00 -10.62
N GLU A 98 -1.04 26.28 -11.32
CA GLU A 98 -1.38 25.56 -12.55
C GLU A 98 -1.98 24.18 -12.29
N THR A 99 -1.61 23.56 -11.13
CA THR A 99 -2.03 22.19 -10.74
C THR A 99 -2.68 22.21 -9.37
N TYR A 100 -3.73 21.41 -9.20
CA TYR A 100 -4.53 21.30 -7.97
C TYR A 100 -4.64 19.82 -7.56
N VAL A 101 -4.47 19.54 -6.25
CA VAL A 101 -4.43 18.20 -5.71
C VAL A 101 -5.32 18.10 -4.46
N GLY A 102 -5.91 16.93 -4.24
CA GLY A 102 -6.67 16.62 -3.04
C GLY A 102 -7.87 17.55 -2.83
N HIS A 103 -7.98 18.18 -1.65
CA HIS A 103 -9.12 19.06 -1.33
C HIS A 103 -9.12 20.37 -2.13
N GLU A 104 -8.00 20.76 -2.74
CA GLU A 104 -7.93 21.93 -3.60
C GLU A 104 -8.87 21.80 -4.80
N LEU A 105 -9.06 20.55 -5.31
CA LEU A 105 -9.96 20.27 -6.42
C LEU A 105 -11.42 20.59 -6.12
N LEU A 106 -11.82 20.45 -4.85
CA LEU A 106 -13.21 20.68 -4.43
C LEU A 106 -13.58 22.16 -4.36
N ASN A 107 -12.58 23.05 -4.26
CA ASN A 107 -12.75 24.48 -4.07
C ASN A 107 -12.60 25.29 -5.36
N MET A 108 -12.43 24.61 -6.51
CA MET A 108 -12.21 25.29 -7.78
C MET A 108 -13.51 25.55 -8.54
N GLU A 109 -13.75 26.80 -8.87
CA GLU A 109 -14.90 27.24 -9.70
C GLU A 109 -14.59 27.16 -11.22
N ALA A 110 -13.29 27.18 -11.58
CA ALA A 110 -12.87 27.11 -12.98
C ALA A 110 -12.81 25.66 -13.48
N PRO A 111 -13.12 25.39 -14.75
CA PRO A 111 -13.02 24.06 -15.32
C PRO A 111 -11.57 23.60 -15.32
N LEU A 112 -11.32 22.44 -14.72
CA LEU A 112 -10.02 21.78 -14.66
C LEU A 112 -10.04 20.54 -15.56
N LYS A 113 -8.93 20.30 -16.26
CA LYS A 113 -8.69 19.00 -16.88
C LYS A 113 -8.19 18.04 -15.82
N LEU A 114 -8.97 17.03 -15.50
CA LEU A 114 -8.56 15.98 -14.55
C LEU A 114 -7.61 14.99 -15.23
N VAL A 115 -6.46 14.73 -14.59
CA VAL A 115 -5.41 13.83 -15.07
C VAL A 115 -5.07 12.85 -13.97
N ASN A 116 -5.06 11.56 -14.28
CA ASN A 116 -4.48 10.55 -13.40
C ASN A 116 -3.05 10.24 -13.89
N PRO A 117 -2.00 10.47 -13.06
CA PRO A 117 -0.63 10.24 -13.47
C PRO A 117 -0.22 8.77 -13.56
N LEU A 118 -1.10 7.84 -13.13
CA LEU A 118 -0.83 6.41 -13.19
C LEU A 118 -1.79 5.71 -14.15
N LYS A 119 -1.23 4.84 -14.99
CA LYS A 119 -1.99 3.93 -15.84
C LYS A 119 -1.56 2.49 -15.53
N HIS A 120 -2.52 1.64 -15.15
CA HIS A 120 -2.25 0.26 -14.74
C HIS A 120 -1.11 0.16 -13.69
N GLY A 121 -1.12 1.07 -12.70
CA GLY A 121 -0.10 1.15 -11.66
C GLY A 121 1.20 1.85 -12.05
N ILE A 122 1.48 2.03 -13.33
CA ILE A 122 2.72 2.63 -13.83
C ILE A 122 2.57 4.15 -13.96
N VAL A 123 3.60 4.89 -13.54
CA VAL A 123 3.62 6.36 -13.69
C VAL A 123 3.80 6.73 -15.16
N VAL A 124 2.91 7.58 -15.66
CA VAL A 124 2.91 8.12 -17.04
C VAL A 124 3.04 9.65 -17.09
N ASP A 125 2.85 10.34 -15.98
CA ASP A 125 2.99 11.80 -15.86
C ASP A 125 3.71 12.16 -14.54
N TRP A 126 5.02 12.38 -14.63
CA TRP A 126 5.88 12.66 -13.48
C TRP A 126 5.65 14.04 -12.87
N ASP A 127 5.26 15.03 -13.66
CA ASP A 127 4.95 16.38 -13.16
C ASP A 127 3.72 16.34 -12.24
N CYS A 128 2.74 15.52 -12.59
CA CYS A 128 1.59 15.29 -11.72
C CYS A 128 1.98 14.54 -10.44
N VAL A 129 2.90 13.57 -10.50
CA VAL A 129 3.41 12.87 -9.30
C VAL A 129 4.15 13.87 -8.39
N GLN A 130 5.00 14.73 -8.96
CA GLN A 130 5.66 15.79 -8.22
C GLN A 130 4.63 16.69 -7.52
N SER A 131 3.59 17.13 -8.23
CA SER A 131 2.53 17.96 -7.65
C SER A 131 1.79 17.26 -6.48
N ILE A 132 1.57 15.93 -6.58
CA ILE A 132 0.99 15.14 -5.48
C ILE A 132 1.92 15.13 -4.27
N TRP A 133 3.24 14.94 -4.47
CA TRP A 133 4.20 14.89 -3.39
C TRP A 133 4.43 16.26 -2.75
N GLU A 134 4.45 17.33 -3.54
CA GLU A 134 4.45 18.72 -3.02
C GLU A 134 3.25 18.98 -2.11
N TYR A 135 2.05 18.54 -2.56
CA TYR A 135 0.85 18.63 -1.75
C TYR A 135 0.96 17.79 -0.46
N ILE A 136 1.52 16.58 -0.53
CA ILE A 136 1.75 15.74 0.65
C ILE A 136 2.64 16.44 1.66
N PHE A 137 3.82 16.90 1.24
CA PHE A 137 4.79 17.52 2.15
C PHE A 137 4.29 18.85 2.72
N HIS A 138 3.87 19.75 1.85
CA HIS A 138 3.63 21.14 2.27
C HIS A 138 2.21 21.42 2.72
N THR A 139 1.21 20.71 2.19
CA THR A 139 -0.21 20.97 2.49
C THR A 139 -0.79 19.97 3.48
N ALA A 140 -0.66 18.68 3.20
CA ALA A 140 -1.26 17.63 4.03
C ALA A 140 -0.47 17.40 5.32
N MET A 141 0.83 17.09 5.20
CA MET A 141 1.69 16.76 6.33
C MET A 141 2.29 18.01 6.99
N LYS A 142 2.47 19.11 6.25
CA LYS A 142 3.07 20.39 6.69
C LYS A 142 4.45 20.20 7.31
N ILE A 143 5.31 19.49 6.58
CA ILE A 143 6.67 19.13 7.00
C ILE A 143 7.69 19.66 6.02
N LEU A 144 8.95 19.70 6.46
CA LEU A 144 10.12 19.95 5.64
C LEU A 144 10.65 18.60 5.15
N PRO A 145 10.63 18.32 3.82
CA PRO A 145 11.05 17.01 3.29
C PRO A 145 12.48 16.63 3.70
N GLU A 146 13.38 17.60 3.76
CA GLU A 146 14.79 17.44 4.14
C GLU A 146 15.01 16.94 5.58
N GLU A 147 13.98 16.89 6.41
CA GLU A 147 14.04 16.37 7.77
C GLU A 147 13.57 14.90 7.88
N HIS A 148 13.13 14.29 6.76
CA HIS A 148 12.46 12.98 6.78
C HIS A 148 13.05 12.00 5.75
N ALA A 149 13.33 10.77 6.18
CA ALA A 149 13.54 9.67 5.24
C ALA A 149 12.20 9.24 4.64
N VAL A 150 12.18 8.80 3.38
CA VAL A 150 10.95 8.45 2.66
C VAL A 150 11.03 7.03 2.10
N LEU A 151 10.07 6.17 2.45
CA LEU A 151 9.85 4.90 1.80
C LEU A 151 8.71 5.06 0.77
N VAL A 152 9.01 4.72 -0.49
CA VAL A 152 8.04 4.74 -1.61
C VAL A 152 7.72 3.32 -2.04
N SER A 153 6.43 3.01 -2.21
CA SER A 153 6.00 1.74 -2.78
C SER A 153 6.07 1.78 -4.30
N ASP A 154 6.47 0.66 -4.91
CA ASP A 154 6.58 0.49 -6.36
C ASP A 154 5.78 -0.76 -6.79
N PRO A 155 4.92 -0.70 -7.84
CA PRO A 155 4.14 -1.86 -8.25
C PRO A 155 5.03 -2.99 -8.74
N PRO A 156 4.59 -4.26 -8.60
CA PRO A 156 5.27 -5.38 -9.22
C PRO A 156 5.41 -5.17 -10.74
N LEU A 157 6.54 -5.60 -11.31
CA LEU A 157 6.86 -5.46 -12.75
C LEU A 157 6.95 -4.00 -13.23
N SER A 158 7.11 -3.03 -12.33
CA SER A 158 7.40 -1.65 -12.69
C SER A 158 8.72 -1.55 -13.46
N PRO A 159 8.82 -0.70 -14.49
CA PRO A 159 10.09 -0.43 -15.16
C PRO A 159 11.15 0.07 -14.16
N SER A 160 12.37 -0.47 -14.26
CA SER A 160 13.47 -0.06 -13.38
C SER A 160 13.74 1.44 -13.41
N SER A 161 13.55 2.09 -14.58
CA SER A 161 13.65 3.54 -14.74
C SER A 161 12.71 4.34 -13.82
N ASN A 162 11.59 3.76 -13.38
CA ASN A 162 10.70 4.43 -12.43
C ASN A 162 11.36 4.62 -11.07
N ARG A 163 12.14 3.64 -10.60
CA ARG A 163 12.87 3.74 -9.33
C ARG A 163 13.93 4.82 -9.37
N GLU A 164 14.63 4.96 -10.49
CA GLU A 164 15.57 6.07 -10.70
C GLU A 164 14.85 7.42 -10.66
N LYS A 165 13.70 7.50 -11.32
CA LYS A 165 12.93 8.74 -11.36
C LYS A 165 12.32 9.12 -10.00
N TYR A 166 11.91 8.14 -9.20
CA TYR A 166 11.57 8.39 -7.80
C TYR A 166 12.74 8.99 -7.03
N ALA A 167 13.95 8.47 -7.24
CA ALA A 167 15.14 8.95 -6.56
C ALA A 167 15.53 10.38 -7.00
N GLU A 168 15.51 10.67 -8.30
CA GLU A 168 15.73 12.03 -8.80
C GLU A 168 14.79 13.02 -8.12
N LEU A 169 13.48 12.78 -8.16
CA LEU A 169 12.51 13.68 -7.55
C LEU A 169 12.73 13.84 -6.05
N MET A 170 12.96 12.75 -5.33
CA MET A 170 13.10 12.77 -3.89
C MET A 170 14.40 13.47 -3.44
N PHE A 171 15.54 13.17 -4.07
CA PHE A 171 16.83 13.76 -3.68
C PHE A 171 17.08 15.13 -4.27
N GLU A 172 16.74 15.35 -5.56
CA GLU A 172 17.09 16.57 -6.25
C GLU A 172 16.02 17.66 -6.07
N THR A 173 14.72 17.28 -6.14
CA THR A 173 13.62 18.25 -6.02
C THR A 173 13.24 18.49 -4.55
N PHE A 174 13.06 17.42 -3.77
CA PHE A 174 12.60 17.56 -2.37
C PHE A 174 13.73 17.56 -1.34
N GLY A 175 14.95 17.22 -1.74
CA GLY A 175 16.13 17.31 -0.87
C GLY A 175 16.12 16.37 0.33
N ILE A 176 15.39 15.25 0.27
CA ILE A 176 15.28 14.32 1.40
C ILE A 176 16.65 13.72 1.76
N PRO A 177 16.89 13.37 3.05
CA PRO A 177 18.18 12.84 3.49
C PRO A 177 18.41 11.36 3.13
N ALA A 178 17.33 10.58 2.99
CA ALA A 178 17.42 9.17 2.66
C ALA A 178 16.10 8.65 2.09
N MET A 179 16.16 7.64 1.21
CA MET A 179 14.98 6.97 0.68
C MET A 179 15.17 5.47 0.56
N HIS A 180 14.03 4.78 0.39
CA HIS A 180 14.01 3.39 -0.03
C HIS A 180 12.78 3.17 -0.93
N VAL A 181 12.97 2.38 -1.99
CA VAL A 181 11.88 1.97 -2.89
C VAL A 181 11.72 0.46 -2.81
N THR A 182 10.51 -0.01 -2.56
CA THR A 182 10.27 -1.45 -2.46
C THR A 182 8.91 -1.86 -3.06
N SER A 183 8.81 -3.14 -3.44
CA SER A 183 7.61 -3.67 -4.09
C SER A 183 6.38 -3.62 -3.19
N GLN A 184 5.24 -3.20 -3.76
CA GLN A 184 3.93 -3.23 -3.10
C GLN A 184 3.58 -4.63 -2.58
N ALA A 185 3.85 -5.69 -3.36
CA ALA A 185 3.56 -7.05 -2.94
C ALA A 185 4.38 -7.48 -1.71
N LEU A 186 5.66 -7.06 -1.63
CA LEU A 186 6.52 -7.33 -0.48
C LEU A 186 6.02 -6.60 0.77
N LEU A 187 5.58 -5.36 0.62
CA LEU A 187 4.96 -4.63 1.72
C LEU A 187 3.65 -5.29 2.14
N SER A 188 2.84 -5.73 1.18
CA SER A 188 1.57 -6.39 1.45
C SER A 188 1.76 -7.65 2.29
N ILE A 189 2.75 -8.51 1.99
CA ILE A 189 2.98 -9.73 2.77
C ILE A 189 3.46 -9.41 4.19
N TYR A 190 4.29 -8.38 4.37
CA TYR A 190 4.73 -7.94 5.70
C TYR A 190 3.58 -7.43 6.57
N SER A 191 2.53 -6.86 5.98
CA SER A 191 1.32 -6.48 6.72
C SER A 191 0.58 -7.67 7.34
N TYR A 192 0.78 -8.86 6.81
CA TYR A 192 0.27 -10.13 7.36
C TYR A 192 1.24 -10.78 8.35
N GLY A 193 2.39 -10.15 8.64
CA GLY A 193 3.43 -10.72 9.50
C GLY A 193 4.12 -11.96 8.90
N LYS A 194 4.16 -12.05 7.57
CA LYS A 194 4.74 -13.18 6.82
C LYS A 194 5.88 -12.72 5.92
N THR A 195 6.74 -13.67 5.56
CA THR A 195 7.83 -13.49 4.59
C THR A 195 7.69 -14.39 3.37
N SER A 196 6.83 -15.42 3.45
CA SER A 196 6.54 -16.32 2.33
C SER A 196 5.03 -16.45 2.13
N GLY A 197 4.59 -16.52 0.86
CA GLY A 197 3.21 -16.70 0.47
C GLY A 197 2.91 -16.14 -0.92
N LEU A 198 1.67 -16.29 -1.34
CA LEU A 198 1.15 -15.83 -2.63
C LEU A 198 0.27 -14.60 -2.43
N VAL A 199 0.79 -13.43 -2.76
CA VAL A 199 0.03 -12.18 -2.67
C VAL A 199 -0.86 -12.01 -3.90
N VAL A 200 -2.17 -11.88 -3.69
CA VAL A 200 -3.16 -11.53 -4.71
C VAL A 200 -3.65 -10.13 -4.41
N GLU A 201 -3.16 -9.17 -5.17
CA GLU A 201 -3.50 -7.77 -5.01
C GLU A 201 -4.38 -7.30 -6.18
N SER A 202 -5.55 -6.73 -5.85
CA SER A 202 -6.42 -6.09 -6.82
C SER A 202 -6.73 -4.66 -6.38
N GLY A 203 -6.09 -3.72 -7.05
CA GLY A 203 -6.14 -2.30 -6.77
C GLY A 203 -7.24 -1.56 -7.54
N HIS A 204 -6.93 -0.32 -7.94
CA HIS A 204 -7.81 0.47 -8.80
C HIS A 204 -7.45 0.31 -10.28
N GLY A 205 -6.16 0.28 -10.63
CA GLY A 205 -5.70 0.28 -12.01
C GLY A 205 -5.17 -1.05 -12.52
N VAL A 206 -4.86 -2.01 -11.65
CA VAL A 206 -4.17 -3.25 -12.01
C VAL A 206 -4.38 -4.31 -10.93
N SER A 207 -4.29 -5.59 -11.34
CA SER A 207 -4.29 -6.72 -10.43
C SER A 207 -3.06 -7.60 -10.65
N HIS A 208 -2.44 -8.04 -9.53
CA HIS A 208 -1.23 -8.86 -9.54
C HIS A 208 -1.39 -10.13 -8.71
N VAL A 209 -0.68 -11.17 -9.13
CA VAL A 209 -0.45 -12.38 -8.34
C VAL A 209 1.06 -12.59 -8.23
N VAL A 210 1.60 -12.47 -7.03
CA VAL A 210 3.03 -12.41 -6.77
C VAL A 210 3.42 -13.46 -5.74
N PRO A 211 4.15 -14.51 -6.14
CA PRO A 211 4.75 -15.44 -5.19
C PRO A 211 5.99 -14.82 -4.56
N ILE A 212 6.10 -14.97 -3.24
CA ILE A 212 7.19 -14.45 -2.42
C ILE A 212 7.70 -15.58 -1.53
N SER A 213 9.02 -15.79 -1.50
CA SER A 213 9.68 -16.78 -0.66
C SER A 213 10.76 -16.13 0.17
N GLU A 214 10.66 -16.23 1.50
CA GLU A 214 11.61 -15.68 2.48
C GLU A 214 11.95 -14.19 2.28
N GLY A 215 11.01 -13.42 1.73
CA GLY A 215 11.17 -12.00 1.42
C GLY A 215 11.70 -11.72 0.00
N ASP A 216 11.96 -12.74 -0.80
CA ASP A 216 12.40 -12.59 -2.17
C ASP A 216 11.20 -12.68 -3.14
N LEU A 217 11.11 -11.69 -4.01
CA LEU A 217 10.16 -11.67 -5.12
C LEU A 217 10.59 -12.64 -6.20
N LEU A 218 9.64 -13.33 -6.82
CA LEU A 218 9.88 -14.22 -7.94
C LEU A 218 9.28 -13.66 -9.24
N PRO A 219 9.96 -12.69 -9.90
CA PRO A 219 9.42 -11.97 -11.06
C PRO A 219 9.02 -12.90 -12.21
N GLY A 220 9.80 -13.97 -12.43
CA GLY A 220 9.53 -14.98 -13.47
C GLY A 220 8.21 -15.75 -13.27
N LEU A 221 7.66 -15.78 -12.04
CA LEU A 221 6.38 -16.41 -11.70
C LEU A 221 5.25 -15.39 -11.50
N THR A 222 5.58 -14.12 -11.34
CA THR A 222 4.60 -13.04 -11.17
C THR A 222 3.65 -12.97 -12.36
N SER A 223 2.37 -12.77 -12.07
CA SER A 223 1.32 -12.61 -13.07
C SER A 223 0.61 -11.28 -12.85
N CYS A 224 0.23 -10.62 -13.94
CA CYS A 224 -0.44 -9.33 -13.94
C CYS A 224 -1.59 -9.34 -14.94
N VAL A 225 -2.67 -8.62 -14.63
CA VAL A 225 -3.76 -8.31 -15.56
C VAL A 225 -4.16 -6.84 -15.40
N ASP A 226 -4.41 -6.20 -16.53
CA ASP A 226 -4.68 -4.77 -16.65
C ASP A 226 -6.16 -4.44 -16.41
N PHE A 227 -6.83 -5.18 -15.51
CA PHE A 227 -8.17 -4.85 -15.07
C PHE A 227 -8.25 -4.86 -13.54
N ALA A 228 -9.02 -3.94 -12.99
CA ALA A 228 -9.19 -3.75 -11.55
C ALA A 228 -10.38 -2.83 -11.23
N GLY A 229 -10.25 -2.01 -10.21
CA GLY A 229 -11.34 -1.19 -9.67
C GLY A 229 -11.89 -0.11 -10.60
N SER A 230 -11.10 0.45 -11.52
CA SER A 230 -11.55 1.38 -12.55
C SER A 230 -12.50 0.70 -13.52
N ASP A 231 -12.14 -0.52 -13.95
CA ASP A 231 -12.93 -1.29 -14.90
C ASP A 231 -14.24 -1.76 -14.27
N LEU A 232 -14.21 -2.14 -12.99
CA LEU A 232 -15.43 -2.40 -12.21
C LEU A 232 -16.36 -1.18 -12.17
N THR A 233 -15.82 0.03 -12.02
CA THR A 233 -16.61 1.27 -12.00
C THR A 233 -17.26 1.51 -13.35
N ASN A 234 -16.49 1.36 -14.44
CA ASN A 234 -17.00 1.50 -15.81
C ASN A 234 -18.07 0.45 -16.13
N TYR A 235 -17.83 -0.79 -15.72
CA TYR A 235 -18.81 -1.87 -15.92
C TYR A 235 -20.10 -1.64 -15.13
N LEU A 236 -19.99 -1.18 -13.88
CA LEU A 236 -21.19 -0.80 -13.10
C LEU A 236 -21.96 0.33 -13.77
N MET A 237 -21.28 1.35 -14.30
CA MET A 237 -21.92 2.43 -15.04
C MET A 237 -22.66 1.90 -16.26
N GLN A 238 -22.05 0.97 -17.01
CA GLN A 238 -22.72 0.31 -18.13
C GLN A 238 -23.98 -0.43 -17.68
N LEU A 239 -23.88 -1.29 -16.64
CA LEU A 239 -25.02 -2.04 -16.11
C LEU A 239 -26.17 -1.13 -15.64
N LEU A 240 -25.84 -0.03 -14.94
CA LEU A 240 -26.84 0.95 -14.51
C LEU A 240 -27.49 1.66 -15.70
N ASN A 241 -26.74 1.97 -16.76
CA ASN A 241 -27.29 2.57 -17.97
C ASN A 241 -28.17 1.59 -18.75
N GLU A 242 -27.81 0.30 -18.80
CA GLU A 242 -28.67 -0.77 -19.36
C GLU A 242 -29.98 -0.90 -18.58
N SER A 243 -30.00 -0.64 -17.28
CA SER A 243 -31.18 -0.62 -16.42
C SER A 243 -31.99 0.68 -16.52
N GLY A 244 -31.63 1.58 -17.43
CA GLY A 244 -32.40 2.80 -17.76
C GLY A 244 -31.90 4.07 -17.06
N HIS A 245 -30.81 4.01 -16.30
CA HIS A 245 -30.16 5.22 -15.76
C HIS A 245 -29.34 5.91 -16.87
N LYS A 246 -28.92 7.16 -16.63
CA LYS A 246 -28.17 7.96 -17.61
C LYS A 246 -26.94 8.57 -16.96
N PHE A 247 -25.95 7.74 -16.71
CA PHE A 247 -24.67 8.17 -16.19
C PHE A 247 -23.66 8.38 -17.32
N THR A 248 -22.78 9.37 -17.14
CA THR A 248 -21.67 9.72 -18.03
C THR A 248 -20.36 9.70 -17.25
N ASP A 249 -19.25 9.92 -17.91
CA ASP A 249 -17.92 9.95 -17.28
C ASP A 249 -17.81 10.98 -16.15
N ASP A 250 -18.57 12.08 -16.21
CA ASP A 250 -18.63 13.08 -15.12
C ASP A 250 -19.18 12.49 -13.82
N HIS A 251 -19.93 11.38 -13.90
CA HIS A 251 -20.52 10.71 -12.74
C HIS A 251 -19.67 9.55 -12.18
N LEU A 252 -18.47 9.28 -12.71
CA LEU A 252 -17.64 8.15 -12.30
C LEU A 252 -17.38 8.12 -10.79
N HIS A 253 -17.22 9.28 -10.16
CA HIS A 253 -17.04 9.38 -8.70
C HIS A 253 -18.29 8.92 -7.91
N ILE A 254 -19.49 9.17 -8.44
CA ILE A 254 -20.77 8.71 -7.87
C ILE A 254 -20.88 7.19 -8.04
N ILE A 255 -20.61 6.67 -9.25
CA ILE A 255 -20.63 5.23 -9.56
C ILE A 255 -19.65 4.48 -8.68
N GLU A 256 -18.46 5.05 -8.45
CA GLU A 256 -17.50 4.46 -7.56
C GLU A 256 -18.00 4.39 -6.10
N HIS A 257 -18.68 5.42 -5.63
CA HIS A 257 -19.30 5.41 -4.31
C HIS A 257 -20.41 4.35 -4.23
N ILE A 258 -21.26 4.24 -5.27
CA ILE A 258 -22.28 3.18 -5.39
C ILE A 258 -21.60 1.80 -5.34
N LYS A 259 -20.53 1.58 -6.12
CA LYS A 259 -19.76 0.33 -6.12
C LYS A 259 -19.32 -0.06 -4.71
N LYS A 260 -18.72 0.87 -4.00
CA LYS A 260 -18.18 0.62 -2.64
C LYS A 260 -19.26 0.38 -1.60
N LYS A 261 -20.45 0.98 -1.78
CA LYS A 261 -21.53 0.92 -0.80
C LYS A 261 -22.52 -0.21 -1.05
N CYS A 262 -22.75 -0.53 -2.31
CA CYS A 262 -23.86 -1.39 -2.72
C CYS A 262 -23.42 -2.73 -3.36
N CYS A 263 -22.23 -2.80 -3.98
CA CYS A 263 -21.82 -4.00 -4.68
C CYS A 263 -21.20 -5.06 -3.75
N TYR A 264 -21.35 -6.32 -4.14
CA TYR A 264 -20.83 -7.50 -3.43
C TYR A 264 -20.50 -8.63 -4.41
N ALA A 265 -19.69 -9.61 -3.98
CA ALA A 265 -19.40 -10.80 -4.76
C ALA A 265 -20.34 -11.92 -4.32
N ALA A 266 -21.22 -12.38 -5.23
CA ALA A 266 -22.13 -13.46 -4.94
C ALA A 266 -21.38 -14.81 -4.85
N LEU A 267 -21.64 -15.60 -3.82
CA LEU A 267 -21.03 -16.92 -3.65
C LEU A 267 -21.48 -17.89 -4.76
N LEU A 268 -22.71 -17.77 -5.20
CA LEU A 268 -23.37 -18.58 -6.23
C LEU A 268 -24.14 -17.66 -7.19
N PRO A 269 -23.49 -17.02 -8.17
CA PRO A 269 -24.12 -16.00 -9.00
C PRO A 269 -25.32 -16.50 -9.81
N ASP A 270 -25.31 -17.75 -10.26
CA ASP A 270 -26.45 -18.33 -10.98
C ASP A 270 -27.70 -18.51 -10.09
N GLN A 271 -27.50 -18.79 -8.80
CA GLN A 271 -28.59 -18.81 -7.83
C GLN A 271 -29.07 -17.39 -7.52
N GLU A 272 -28.14 -16.45 -7.34
CA GLU A 272 -28.43 -15.04 -7.11
C GLU A 272 -29.25 -14.43 -8.27
N LEU A 273 -28.92 -14.80 -9.51
CA LEU A 273 -29.71 -14.42 -10.71
C LEU A 273 -31.15 -14.98 -10.70
N SER A 274 -31.36 -16.11 -10.05
CA SER A 274 -32.69 -16.73 -9.93
C SER A 274 -33.57 -16.09 -8.85
N LEU A 275 -33.00 -15.30 -7.95
CA LEU A 275 -33.73 -14.55 -6.94
C LEU A 275 -34.60 -13.47 -7.56
N GLY A 276 -35.74 -13.16 -6.96
CA GLY A 276 -36.59 -12.08 -7.40
C GLY A 276 -35.87 -10.73 -7.28
N LEU A 277 -36.12 -9.82 -8.22
CA LEU A 277 -35.50 -8.47 -8.22
C LEU A 277 -35.67 -7.74 -6.88
N ASN A 278 -36.77 -8.01 -6.17
CA ASN A 278 -37.05 -7.39 -4.87
C ASN A 278 -36.17 -7.94 -3.73
N GLU A 279 -35.57 -9.11 -3.87
CA GLU A 279 -34.75 -9.73 -2.84
C GLU A 279 -33.33 -9.16 -2.81
N VAL A 280 -32.82 -8.74 -3.97
CA VAL A 280 -31.46 -8.22 -4.14
C VAL A 280 -31.39 -6.69 -4.27
N ARG A 281 -32.57 -6.01 -4.31
CA ARG A 281 -32.62 -4.55 -4.54
C ARG A 281 -32.15 -3.75 -3.32
N VAL A 282 -31.55 -2.59 -3.59
CA VAL A 282 -31.24 -1.56 -2.61
C VAL A 282 -31.52 -0.19 -3.22
N ASP A 283 -32.05 0.72 -2.41
CA ASP A 283 -32.24 2.09 -2.79
C ASP A 283 -31.01 2.92 -2.42
N TYR A 284 -30.57 3.76 -3.34
CA TYR A 284 -29.40 4.62 -3.17
C TYR A 284 -29.77 6.06 -3.49
N GLU A 285 -29.52 6.96 -2.54
CA GLU A 285 -29.72 8.39 -2.72
C GLU A 285 -28.50 9.03 -3.40
N LEU A 286 -28.73 9.67 -4.53
CA LEU A 286 -27.75 10.42 -5.30
C LEU A 286 -27.46 11.77 -4.63
N PRO A 287 -26.33 12.44 -4.94
CA PRO A 287 -25.99 13.75 -4.39
C PRO A 287 -27.03 14.85 -4.66
N ASP A 288 -27.85 14.71 -5.70
CA ASP A 288 -28.96 15.62 -6.04
C ASP A 288 -30.26 15.31 -5.28
N GLY A 289 -30.24 14.34 -4.38
CA GLY A 289 -31.40 13.91 -3.59
C GLY A 289 -32.34 12.92 -4.29
N LYS A 290 -32.07 12.57 -5.57
CA LYS A 290 -32.85 11.53 -6.25
C LYS A 290 -32.47 10.16 -5.72
N VAL A 291 -33.47 9.30 -5.57
CA VAL A 291 -33.28 7.91 -5.19
C VAL A 291 -33.29 7.02 -6.43
N ILE A 292 -32.30 6.19 -6.60
CA ILE A 292 -32.26 5.14 -7.62
C ILE A 292 -32.32 3.77 -6.94
N THR A 293 -32.96 2.82 -7.61
CA THR A 293 -33.00 1.42 -7.17
C THR A 293 -32.00 0.61 -7.97
N ILE A 294 -31.13 -0.09 -7.28
CA ILE A 294 -30.10 -0.96 -7.85
C ILE A 294 -30.43 -2.40 -7.44
N SER A 295 -30.35 -3.33 -8.35
CA SER A 295 -30.73 -4.73 -8.12
C SER A 295 -29.56 -5.67 -8.44
N GLN A 296 -29.67 -6.43 -9.51
CA GLN A 296 -28.67 -7.42 -9.92
C GLN A 296 -27.33 -6.80 -10.34
N GLU A 297 -27.30 -5.53 -10.71
CA GLU A 297 -26.07 -4.79 -11.02
C GLU A 297 -25.06 -4.86 -9.87
N ARG A 298 -25.55 -4.98 -8.62
CA ARG A 298 -24.75 -5.05 -7.40
C ARG A 298 -23.75 -6.20 -7.42
N PHE A 299 -24.19 -7.42 -7.75
CA PHE A 299 -23.29 -8.59 -7.78
C PHE A 299 -22.72 -8.84 -9.19
N ARG A 300 -23.45 -8.49 -10.26
CA ARG A 300 -22.94 -8.58 -11.64
C ARG A 300 -21.69 -7.75 -11.84
N CYS A 301 -21.60 -6.59 -11.19
CA CYS A 301 -20.39 -5.76 -11.20
C CYS A 301 -19.16 -6.55 -10.72
N ALA A 302 -19.25 -7.25 -9.59
CA ALA A 302 -18.14 -8.01 -9.03
C ALA A 302 -17.75 -9.24 -9.88
N GLU A 303 -18.69 -9.81 -10.66
CA GLU A 303 -18.43 -10.98 -11.52
C GLU A 303 -17.32 -10.73 -12.55
N MET A 304 -17.08 -9.48 -12.94
CA MET A 304 -15.98 -9.13 -13.82
C MET A 304 -14.61 -9.60 -13.31
N LEU A 305 -14.38 -9.59 -12.00
CA LEU A 305 -13.12 -10.07 -11.40
C LEU A 305 -12.94 -11.60 -11.52
N PHE A 306 -14.03 -12.33 -11.71
CA PHE A 306 -14.07 -13.79 -11.87
C PHE A 306 -14.20 -14.22 -13.33
N LYS A 307 -14.93 -13.42 -14.13
CA LYS A 307 -15.22 -13.65 -15.54
C LYS A 307 -15.05 -12.38 -16.37
N PRO A 308 -13.81 -11.97 -16.69
CA PRO A 308 -13.54 -10.73 -17.45
C PRO A 308 -14.15 -10.72 -18.87
N SER A 309 -14.51 -11.89 -19.39
CA SER A 309 -15.25 -12.03 -20.66
C SER A 309 -16.59 -11.29 -20.68
N LEU A 310 -17.16 -10.95 -19.53
CA LEU A 310 -18.35 -10.10 -19.42
C LEU A 310 -18.10 -8.67 -19.96
N MET A 311 -16.85 -8.23 -19.98
CA MET A 311 -16.41 -6.96 -20.56
C MET A 311 -15.68 -7.16 -21.90
N GLY A 312 -15.77 -8.34 -22.51
CA GLY A 312 -15.07 -8.66 -23.77
C GLY A 312 -13.57 -8.88 -23.63
N SER A 313 -13.04 -9.01 -22.41
CA SER A 313 -11.63 -9.35 -22.17
C SER A 313 -11.40 -10.87 -22.31
N HIS A 314 -10.26 -11.25 -22.87
CA HIS A 314 -9.80 -12.64 -22.93
C HIS A 314 -8.92 -13.04 -21.75
N GLU A 315 -8.64 -12.11 -20.85
CA GLU A 315 -7.82 -12.37 -19.67
C GLU A 315 -8.52 -13.33 -18.70
N PRO A 316 -7.75 -14.12 -17.95
CA PRO A 316 -8.31 -14.98 -16.92
C PRO A 316 -8.86 -14.17 -15.74
N GLY A 317 -9.92 -14.64 -15.09
CA GLY A 317 -10.36 -14.09 -13.80
C GLY A 317 -9.30 -14.30 -12.71
N LEU A 318 -9.37 -13.53 -11.63
CA LEU A 318 -8.36 -13.56 -10.57
C LEU A 318 -8.12 -14.94 -9.96
N PRO A 319 -9.15 -15.78 -9.69
CA PRO A 319 -8.90 -17.15 -9.22
C PRO A 319 -8.15 -17.99 -10.24
N ALA A 320 -8.49 -17.87 -11.54
CA ALA A 320 -7.82 -18.61 -12.62
C ALA A 320 -6.37 -18.13 -12.82
N LEU A 321 -6.12 -16.82 -12.73
CA LEU A 321 -4.77 -16.24 -12.74
C LEU A 321 -3.94 -16.79 -11.59
N THR A 322 -4.53 -16.86 -10.38
CA THR A 322 -3.88 -17.40 -9.18
C THR A 322 -3.57 -18.89 -9.32
N ALA A 323 -4.52 -19.69 -9.82
CA ALA A 323 -4.31 -21.11 -10.09
C ALA A 323 -3.19 -21.33 -11.14
N THR A 324 -3.15 -20.50 -12.18
CA THR A 324 -2.07 -20.52 -13.20
C THR A 324 -0.72 -20.21 -12.58
N CYS A 325 -0.64 -19.22 -11.70
CA CYS A 325 0.58 -18.88 -10.98
C CYS A 325 1.05 -20.05 -10.09
N LEU A 326 0.16 -20.64 -9.31
CA LEU A 326 0.45 -21.85 -8.51
C LEU A 326 0.90 -23.04 -9.38
N GLY A 327 0.28 -23.24 -10.53
CA GLY A 327 0.65 -24.30 -11.48
C GLY A 327 2.05 -24.12 -12.08
N ARG A 328 2.58 -22.89 -12.11
CA ARG A 328 3.95 -22.60 -12.58
C ARG A 328 5.01 -22.80 -11.49
N CYS A 329 4.62 -22.93 -10.22
CA CYS A 329 5.50 -23.31 -9.13
C CYS A 329 5.81 -24.81 -9.24
N GLN A 330 6.98 -25.16 -9.80
CA GLN A 330 7.33 -26.56 -10.12
C GLN A 330 7.80 -27.36 -8.90
N ASP A 331 8.44 -26.70 -7.94
CA ASP A 331 8.85 -27.34 -6.69
C ASP A 331 7.63 -27.59 -5.81
N THR A 332 7.45 -28.85 -5.37
CA THR A 332 6.27 -29.27 -4.63
C THR A 332 6.17 -28.57 -3.26
N GLY A 333 7.27 -28.49 -2.53
CA GLY A 333 7.29 -27.85 -1.20
C GLY A 333 7.01 -26.36 -1.29
N PHE A 334 7.58 -25.69 -2.27
CA PHE A 334 7.33 -24.28 -2.54
C PHE A 334 5.87 -24.04 -2.97
N LYS A 335 5.33 -24.88 -3.86
CA LYS A 335 3.92 -24.79 -4.28
C LYS A 335 2.95 -24.96 -3.12
N GLU A 336 3.20 -25.95 -2.25
CA GLU A 336 2.39 -26.20 -1.05
C GLU A 336 2.44 -24.99 -0.10
N GLU A 337 3.62 -24.39 0.11
CA GLU A 337 3.77 -23.17 0.92
C GLU A 337 2.95 -22.00 0.35
N MET A 338 3.04 -21.76 -0.97
CA MET A 338 2.27 -20.71 -1.66
C MET A 338 0.76 -20.95 -1.57
N ALA A 339 0.31 -22.20 -1.80
CA ALA A 339 -1.09 -22.56 -1.71
C ALA A 339 -1.64 -22.40 -0.28
N ALA A 340 -0.88 -22.78 0.73
CA ALA A 340 -1.27 -22.64 2.13
C ALA A 340 -1.34 -21.17 2.59
N ASN A 341 -0.77 -20.22 1.84
CA ASN A 341 -0.63 -18.81 2.21
C ASN A 341 -1.03 -17.88 1.08
N VAL A 342 -2.28 -17.95 0.60
CA VAL A 342 -2.83 -17.02 -0.39
C VAL A 342 -3.38 -15.79 0.32
N LEU A 343 -2.79 -14.62 0.09
CA LEU A 343 -3.06 -13.38 0.83
C LEU A 343 -3.77 -12.37 -0.07
N LEU A 344 -5.02 -12.03 0.26
CA LEU A 344 -5.79 -11.02 -0.49
C LEU A 344 -5.42 -9.61 -0.05
N CYS A 345 -5.14 -8.72 -1.02
CA CYS A 345 -4.79 -7.32 -0.81
C CYS A 345 -5.49 -6.42 -1.83
N GLY A 346 -5.56 -5.13 -1.52
CA GLY A 346 -6.13 -4.12 -2.42
C GLY A 346 -7.62 -3.88 -2.27
N GLY A 347 -8.06 -2.74 -2.82
CA GLY A 347 -9.42 -2.23 -2.64
C GLY A 347 -10.54 -3.09 -3.24
N CYS A 348 -10.30 -3.77 -4.36
CA CYS A 348 -11.30 -4.62 -5.00
C CYS A 348 -11.63 -5.86 -4.19
N THR A 349 -10.67 -6.38 -3.43
CA THR A 349 -10.87 -7.55 -2.58
C THR A 349 -11.76 -7.25 -1.38
N MET A 350 -12.05 -5.96 -1.09
CA MET A 350 -12.90 -5.50 0.02
C MET A 350 -14.39 -5.71 -0.22
N LEU A 351 -14.82 -6.02 -1.45
CA LEU A 351 -16.22 -6.31 -1.74
C LEU A 351 -16.72 -7.44 -0.83
N ASP A 352 -17.90 -7.25 -0.25
CA ASP A 352 -18.53 -8.26 0.61
C ASP A 352 -18.66 -9.58 -0.14
N GLY A 353 -18.38 -10.70 0.54
CA GLY A 353 -18.41 -12.04 -0.07
C GLY A 353 -17.23 -12.36 -1.02
N PHE A 354 -16.33 -11.40 -1.29
CA PHE A 354 -15.20 -11.64 -2.20
C PHE A 354 -14.24 -12.75 -1.69
N PRO A 355 -13.80 -12.73 -0.44
CA PRO A 355 -12.89 -13.77 0.07
C PRO A 355 -13.48 -15.19 -0.03
N GLU A 356 -14.75 -15.35 0.34
CA GLU A 356 -15.47 -16.62 0.32
C GLU A 356 -15.64 -17.13 -1.11
N ARG A 357 -16.02 -16.25 -2.04
CA ARG A 357 -16.15 -16.59 -3.44
C ARG A 357 -14.78 -16.93 -4.04
N PHE A 358 -13.75 -16.15 -3.76
CA PHE A 358 -12.40 -16.39 -4.24
C PHE A 358 -11.84 -17.73 -3.74
N GLN A 359 -11.99 -18.03 -2.44
CA GLN A 359 -11.61 -19.31 -1.84
C GLN A 359 -12.28 -20.49 -2.55
N LYS A 360 -13.60 -20.38 -2.76
CA LYS A 360 -14.38 -21.42 -3.44
C LYS A 360 -13.88 -21.68 -4.86
N GLU A 361 -13.74 -20.61 -5.66
CA GLU A 361 -13.30 -20.74 -7.06
C GLU A 361 -11.87 -21.30 -7.15
N LEU A 362 -10.96 -20.80 -6.29
CA LEU A 362 -9.58 -21.27 -6.26
C LEU A 362 -9.48 -22.74 -5.85
N SER A 363 -10.29 -23.18 -4.87
CA SER A 363 -10.33 -24.58 -4.45
C SER A 363 -10.85 -25.52 -5.55
N LEU A 364 -11.78 -25.05 -6.39
CA LEU A 364 -12.26 -25.79 -7.55
C LEU A 364 -11.20 -25.92 -8.66
N LEU A 365 -10.38 -24.88 -8.84
CA LEU A 365 -9.31 -24.85 -9.84
C LEU A 365 -8.05 -25.60 -9.41
N CYS A 366 -7.82 -25.73 -8.12
CA CYS A 366 -6.65 -26.38 -7.52
C CYS A 366 -7.06 -27.49 -6.51
N PRO A 367 -7.78 -28.54 -6.95
CA PRO A 367 -8.35 -29.52 -6.02
C PRO A 367 -7.29 -30.36 -5.28
N GLY A 368 -6.07 -30.46 -5.81
CA GLY A 368 -4.95 -31.19 -5.20
C GLY A 368 -4.11 -30.38 -4.23
N ASP A 369 -4.20 -29.05 -4.26
CA ASP A 369 -3.29 -28.15 -3.52
C ASP A 369 -3.91 -27.61 -2.23
N SER A 370 -5.23 -27.79 -2.01
CA SER A 370 -5.98 -27.32 -0.83
C SER A 370 -5.65 -25.84 -0.45
N PRO A 371 -5.81 -24.88 -1.36
CA PRO A 371 -5.40 -23.51 -1.11
C PRO A 371 -6.15 -22.88 0.07
N THR A 372 -5.44 -22.08 0.86
CA THR A 372 -6.00 -21.36 2.00
C THR A 372 -5.88 -19.86 1.78
N VAL A 373 -7.01 -19.17 1.73
CA VAL A 373 -7.11 -17.73 1.46
C VAL A 373 -7.24 -16.94 2.78
N ALA A 374 -6.34 -16.02 3.00
CA ALA A 374 -6.38 -15.09 4.12
C ALA A 374 -6.78 -13.68 3.64
N ALA A 375 -7.71 -13.06 4.34
CA ALA A 375 -8.25 -11.74 4.02
C ALA A 375 -8.31 -10.85 5.27
N SER A 376 -7.26 -10.07 5.51
CA SER A 376 -7.24 -9.10 6.62
C SER A 376 -8.36 -8.06 6.46
N PRO A 377 -9.04 -7.64 7.53
CA PRO A 377 -9.98 -6.53 7.48
C PRO A 377 -9.36 -5.21 6.97
N GLU A 378 -8.07 -4.99 7.22
CA GLU A 378 -7.33 -3.79 6.84
C GLU A 378 -6.59 -3.94 5.49
N ARG A 379 -6.88 -5.00 4.70
CA ARG A 379 -6.15 -5.35 3.45
C ARG A 379 -6.17 -4.28 2.36
N LYS A 380 -7.06 -3.29 2.47
CA LYS A 380 -7.06 -2.10 1.62
C LYS A 380 -5.80 -1.24 1.78
N THR A 381 -5.16 -1.30 2.95
CA THR A 381 -3.97 -0.52 3.29
C THR A 381 -2.74 -1.39 3.52
N SER A 382 -2.77 -2.67 3.13
CA SER A 382 -1.68 -3.63 3.36
C SER A 382 -0.31 -3.10 2.92
N VAL A 383 -0.22 -2.51 1.74
CA VAL A 383 1.02 -1.91 1.20
C VAL A 383 1.59 -0.89 2.18
N TRP A 384 0.78 0.11 2.54
CA TRP A 384 1.22 1.18 3.44
C TRP A 384 1.56 0.64 4.84
N THR A 385 0.73 -0.27 5.36
CA THR A 385 0.93 -0.89 6.69
C THR A 385 2.23 -1.69 6.73
N GLY A 386 2.50 -2.48 5.69
CA GLY A 386 3.76 -3.21 5.58
C GLY A 386 4.98 -2.28 5.49
N GLY A 387 4.86 -1.16 4.77
CA GLY A 387 5.88 -0.11 4.75
C GLY A 387 6.12 0.51 6.13
N SER A 388 5.04 0.78 6.88
CA SER A 388 5.10 1.29 8.25
C SER A 388 5.83 0.31 9.19
N ILE A 389 5.54 -0.98 9.08
CA ILE A 389 6.24 -2.04 9.83
C ILE A 389 7.71 -2.08 9.43
N LEU A 390 8.01 -2.23 8.14
CA LEU A 390 9.36 -2.39 7.62
C LEU A 390 10.28 -1.25 8.03
N ALA A 391 9.86 -0.01 7.79
CA ALA A 391 10.65 1.18 8.11
C ALA A 391 10.86 1.40 9.61
N SER A 392 10.07 0.74 10.46
CA SER A 392 10.21 0.78 11.93
C SER A 392 11.22 -0.24 12.46
N LEU A 393 11.63 -1.23 11.65
CA LEU A 393 12.59 -2.25 12.06
C LEU A 393 13.99 -1.68 12.17
N GLN A 394 14.71 -2.03 13.25
CA GLN A 394 16.10 -1.60 13.42
C GLN A 394 17.02 -2.17 12.33
N ALA A 395 16.78 -3.41 11.91
CA ALA A 395 17.55 -4.05 10.85
C ALA A 395 17.40 -3.33 9.49
N PHE A 396 16.27 -2.67 9.26
CA PHE A 396 16.00 -1.95 8.01
C PHE A 396 16.81 -0.64 7.89
N GLN A 397 17.31 -0.08 9.00
CA GLN A 397 17.98 1.23 8.97
C GLN A 397 19.24 1.27 8.08
N GLN A 398 19.86 0.14 7.83
CA GLN A 398 21.02 0.02 6.93
C GLN A 398 20.64 -0.06 5.44
N LEU A 399 19.36 -0.28 5.13
CA LEU A 399 18.85 -0.40 3.75
C LEU A 399 18.46 0.95 3.15
N TRP A 400 18.42 2.02 3.94
CA TRP A 400 18.22 3.35 3.40
C TRP A 400 19.34 3.71 2.42
N VAL A 401 18.98 4.24 1.26
CA VAL A 401 19.90 4.93 0.35
C VAL A 401 20.00 6.37 0.82
N SER A 402 21.20 6.81 1.22
CA SER A 402 21.40 8.20 1.62
C SER A 402 21.56 9.12 0.41
N LYS A 403 21.36 10.44 0.63
CA LYS A 403 21.56 11.44 -0.41
C LYS A 403 23.01 11.42 -0.91
N GLU A 404 23.98 11.26 -0.02
CA GLU A 404 25.41 11.18 -0.35
C GLU A 404 25.71 9.95 -1.23
N GLU A 405 25.13 8.78 -0.90
CA GLU A 405 25.27 7.57 -1.74
C GLU A 405 24.68 7.75 -3.15
N PHE A 406 23.55 8.49 -3.24
CA PHE A 406 22.94 8.79 -4.54
C PHE A 406 23.77 9.80 -5.34
N GLU A 407 24.31 10.83 -4.71
CA GLU A 407 25.20 11.82 -5.34
C GLU A 407 26.50 11.17 -5.88
N GLU A 408 27.03 10.15 -5.17
CA GLU A 408 28.25 9.45 -5.61
C GLU A 408 28.00 8.41 -6.70
N ARG A 409 26.87 7.69 -6.68
CA ARG A 409 26.64 6.48 -7.47
C ARG A 409 25.45 6.58 -8.44
N GLY A 410 24.65 7.65 -8.34
CA GLY A 410 23.42 7.82 -9.12
C GLY A 410 22.43 6.67 -8.93
N GLY A 411 21.75 6.27 -9.99
CA GLY A 411 20.78 5.16 -9.98
C GLY A 411 21.32 3.83 -9.49
N ALA A 412 22.64 3.58 -9.58
CA ALA A 412 23.27 2.37 -9.07
C ALA A 412 23.13 2.21 -7.55
N ALA A 413 23.02 3.31 -6.81
CA ALA A 413 22.76 3.28 -5.36
C ALA A 413 21.38 2.65 -5.05
N ILE A 414 20.38 2.99 -5.86
CA ILE A 414 19.02 2.47 -5.73
C ILE A 414 18.99 0.95 -5.93
N TYR A 415 19.58 0.46 -7.04
CA TYR A 415 19.58 -0.97 -7.36
C TYR A 415 20.36 -1.84 -6.39
N SER A 416 21.27 -1.25 -5.61
CA SER A 416 22.06 -2.03 -4.65
C SER A 416 21.34 -2.30 -3.33
N LYS A 417 20.24 -1.57 -3.04
CA LYS A 417 19.53 -1.65 -1.74
C LYS A 417 18.01 -1.78 -1.87
N CYS A 418 17.45 -1.54 -3.07
CA CYS A 418 16.00 -1.47 -3.30
C CYS A 418 15.48 -2.53 -4.27
#